data_02daf5df08bce0b24f34b692d4948110
#
_entry.id   02daf5df08bce0b24f34b692d4948110
#
_cell.length_a   1.000
_cell.length_b   1.000
_cell.length_c   1.000
_cell.angle_alpha   90.00
_cell.angle_beta   90.00
_cell.angle_gamma   90.00
#
_symmetry.space_group_name_H-M   'P 1'
#
loop_
_entity.id
_entity.type
_entity.pdbx_description
1 polymer ?
#
loop_
_entity_poly.entity_id
_entity_poly.type
_entity_poly.pdbx_seq_one_letter_code
_entity_poly.pdbx_strand_id
1 'polypeptide(L)'
;MATLEMRSLANKTILIGRPRFQSEYLMEQVGARAGRAVLCPGLDVQELPIDPVSPLDEYDVIVFVSPTSVEMGWKNVSELLKVQPSIQIAAVGRSTADKLNAKGRLVFAPEGQGGADSLVKVMRGHLDLSLSTVLVVSAEGGSGRLEYLLELEGATVKTHACYRRSDIHDPIDTEGLVQLKAGLDGWIVTSRRSIGNIFVQFKGREALLTSAPLFVNHSAVAEKALALGVTTVFVCQDAGVAMMHSLEDWFSSLDLRQ
;
A
#
# COMPACT_ATOMS: atom_id res chain seq x y z
N MET A 1 -5.20 33.54 5.13
CA MET A 1 -5.08 32.16 5.64
C MET A 1 -4.61 31.17 4.56
N ALA A 2 -5.12 31.19 3.32
CA ALA A 2 -4.71 30.25 2.26
C ALA A 2 -3.22 30.26 1.88
N THR A 3 -2.50 31.36 2.10
CA THR A 3 -1.07 31.51 1.73
C THR A 3 -0.09 30.86 2.72
N LEU A 4 -0.49 30.62 3.95
CA LEU A 4 0.35 29.94 4.96
C LEU A 4 0.26 28.39 4.83
N GLU A 5 -0.91 27.85 4.52
CA GLU A 5 -1.09 26.42 4.26
C GLU A 5 -0.29 25.95 3.04
N MET A 6 -0.15 26.81 2.00
CA MET A 6 0.62 26.50 0.79
C MET A 6 2.15 26.45 0.99
N ARG A 7 2.68 26.75 2.17
CA ARG A 7 4.13 26.74 2.47
C ARG A 7 4.50 25.98 3.73
N SER A 8 3.62 25.15 4.23
CA SER A 8 3.81 24.41 5.49
C SER A 8 5.04 23.48 5.50
N LEU A 9 5.54 23.07 4.31
CA LEU A 9 6.75 22.28 4.16
C LEU A 9 7.89 23.04 3.45
N ALA A 10 7.87 24.37 3.45
CA ALA A 10 8.92 25.15 2.80
C ALA A 10 10.31 24.77 3.34
N ASN A 11 11.24 24.50 2.43
CA ASN A 11 12.61 24.06 2.72
C ASN A 11 12.74 22.71 3.43
N LYS A 12 11.66 21.93 3.58
CA LYS A 12 11.70 20.59 4.16
C LYS A 12 11.93 19.54 3.07
N THR A 13 12.78 18.56 3.37
CA THR A 13 13.05 17.42 2.50
C THR A 13 12.39 16.17 3.09
N ILE A 14 11.44 15.58 2.35
CA ILE A 14 10.65 14.43 2.76
C ILE A 14 10.96 13.25 1.86
N LEU A 15 11.47 12.16 2.43
CA LEU A 15 11.70 10.92 1.69
C LEU A 15 10.42 10.09 1.65
N ILE A 16 10.05 9.60 0.46
CA ILE A 16 8.87 8.77 0.24
C ILE A 16 9.30 7.37 -0.13
N GLY A 17 9.19 6.45 0.84
CA GLY A 17 9.64 5.05 0.76
C GLY A 17 8.56 4.08 0.29
N ARG A 18 7.69 4.51 -0.63
CA ARG A 18 6.61 3.70 -1.22
C ARG A 18 6.91 3.35 -2.67
N PRO A 19 6.34 2.27 -3.22
CA PRO A 19 6.40 2.01 -4.66
C PRO A 19 6.01 3.25 -5.47
N ARG A 20 6.70 3.48 -6.59
CA ARG A 20 6.54 4.70 -7.42
C ARG A 20 5.08 5.05 -7.70
N PHE A 21 4.29 4.10 -8.20
CA PHE A 21 2.87 4.30 -8.55
C PHE A 21 1.95 4.63 -7.36
N GLN A 22 2.40 4.37 -6.12
CA GLN A 22 1.69 4.73 -4.89
C GLN A 22 2.20 6.02 -4.26
N SER A 23 3.20 6.66 -4.85
CA SER A 23 3.89 7.82 -4.29
C SER A 23 3.42 9.14 -4.90
N GLU A 24 2.78 9.11 -6.07
CA GLU A 24 2.42 10.30 -6.85
C GLU A 24 1.65 11.33 -6.01
N TYR A 25 0.58 10.90 -5.36
CA TYR A 25 -0.21 11.80 -4.49
C TYR A 25 0.65 12.48 -3.41
N LEU A 26 1.49 11.72 -2.69
CA LEU A 26 2.32 12.28 -1.62
C LEU A 26 3.39 13.22 -2.17
N MET A 27 3.98 12.89 -3.32
CA MET A 27 4.96 13.75 -3.98
C MET A 27 4.34 15.08 -4.41
N GLU A 28 3.15 15.05 -5.01
CA GLU A 28 2.37 16.24 -5.37
C GLU A 28 2.02 17.07 -4.13
N GLN A 29 1.53 16.42 -3.06
CA GLN A 29 1.13 17.11 -1.84
C GLN A 29 2.32 17.79 -1.13
N VAL A 30 3.48 17.13 -1.08
CA VAL A 30 4.71 17.74 -0.55
C VAL A 30 5.14 18.92 -1.41
N GLY A 31 5.14 18.78 -2.73
CA GLY A 31 5.47 19.84 -3.67
C GLY A 31 4.51 21.04 -3.59
N ALA A 32 3.20 20.80 -3.50
CA ALA A 32 2.18 21.84 -3.35
C ALA A 32 2.36 22.68 -2.07
N ARG A 33 3.04 22.14 -1.06
CA ARG A 33 3.39 22.80 0.21
C ARG A 33 4.80 23.39 0.23
N ALA A 34 5.40 23.56 -0.94
CA ALA A 34 6.76 24.05 -1.15
C ALA A 34 7.87 23.18 -0.51
N GLY A 35 7.55 21.93 -0.20
CA GLY A 35 8.52 20.92 0.25
C GLY A 35 9.23 20.23 -0.92
N ARG A 36 10.32 19.54 -0.62
CA ARG A 36 11.04 18.69 -1.55
C ARG A 36 10.73 17.23 -1.26
N ALA A 37 10.11 16.54 -2.21
CA ALA A 37 9.88 15.09 -2.12
C ALA A 37 11.04 14.33 -2.78
N VAL A 38 11.60 13.35 -2.08
CA VAL A 38 12.63 12.43 -2.58
C VAL A 38 12.05 11.03 -2.61
N LEU A 39 11.92 10.45 -3.80
CA LEU A 39 11.42 9.09 -3.96
C LEU A 39 12.54 8.08 -3.71
N CYS A 40 12.34 7.19 -2.73
CA CYS A 40 13.26 6.11 -2.41
C CYS A 40 12.46 4.84 -2.06
N PRO A 41 11.92 4.15 -3.06
CA PRO A 41 11.12 2.96 -2.81
C PRO A 41 11.99 1.81 -2.30
N GLY A 42 11.51 1.11 -1.27
CA GLY A 42 12.12 -0.14 -0.80
C GLY A 42 11.62 -1.37 -1.55
N LEU A 43 10.58 -1.21 -2.36
CA LEU A 43 9.97 -2.27 -3.18
C LEU A 43 9.64 -1.71 -4.55
N ASP A 44 9.93 -2.49 -5.58
CA ASP A 44 9.34 -2.32 -6.90
C ASP A 44 8.12 -3.21 -7.05
N VAL A 45 7.15 -2.75 -7.83
CA VAL A 45 5.93 -3.49 -8.19
C VAL A 45 5.84 -3.48 -9.70
N GLN A 46 6.01 -4.65 -10.29
CA GLN A 46 5.94 -4.86 -11.72
C GLN A 46 4.61 -5.52 -12.06
N GLU A 47 3.88 -4.94 -13.01
CA GLU A 47 2.73 -5.59 -13.61
C GLU A 47 3.20 -6.86 -14.32
N LEU A 48 2.51 -7.96 -14.09
CA LEU A 48 2.78 -9.18 -14.83
C LEU A 48 2.01 -9.17 -16.16
N PRO A 49 2.58 -9.78 -17.24
CA PRO A 49 1.81 -10.03 -18.44
C PRO A 49 0.55 -10.78 -18.08
N ILE A 50 -0.54 -10.29 -18.58
CA ILE A 50 -1.84 -10.79 -18.24
C ILE A 50 -2.16 -11.94 -19.17
N ASP A 51 -2.16 -13.16 -18.64
CA ASP A 51 -3.00 -14.20 -19.23
C ASP A 51 -4.44 -13.74 -19.03
N PRO A 52 -5.21 -13.54 -20.12
CA PRO A 52 -6.58 -13.10 -19.96
C PRO A 52 -7.31 -14.09 -19.06
N VAL A 53 -7.93 -13.58 -17.99
CA VAL A 53 -8.83 -14.38 -17.16
C VAL A 53 -9.84 -14.97 -18.14
N SER A 54 -9.88 -16.29 -18.24
CA SER A 54 -10.69 -16.94 -19.27
C SER A 54 -12.16 -16.58 -19.09
N PRO A 55 -12.80 -15.97 -20.08
CA PRO A 55 -14.24 -15.69 -20.01
C PRO A 55 -15.09 -16.97 -20.12
N LEU A 56 -14.46 -18.12 -20.41
CA LEU A 56 -15.11 -19.42 -20.44
C LEU A 56 -15.18 -20.06 -19.05
N ASP A 57 -14.38 -19.56 -18.08
CA ASP A 57 -14.47 -20.00 -16.70
C ASP A 57 -15.62 -19.30 -16.00
N GLU A 58 -16.45 -20.07 -15.33
CA GLU A 58 -17.50 -19.54 -14.47
C GLU A 58 -16.94 -19.30 -13.07
N TYR A 59 -17.14 -18.07 -12.57
CA TYR A 59 -16.76 -17.68 -11.21
C TYR A 59 -17.97 -17.17 -10.46
N ASP A 60 -18.10 -17.57 -9.21
CA ASP A 60 -19.13 -17.06 -8.31
C ASP A 60 -18.66 -15.77 -7.62
N VAL A 61 -17.37 -15.72 -7.28
CA VAL A 61 -16.79 -14.56 -6.61
C VAL A 61 -15.34 -14.30 -7.02
N ILE A 62 -14.98 -13.03 -7.12
CA ILE A 62 -13.61 -12.54 -7.32
C ILE A 62 -13.14 -11.86 -6.05
N VAL A 63 -12.01 -12.29 -5.51
CA VAL A 63 -11.42 -11.72 -4.29
C VAL A 63 -10.15 -10.94 -4.62
N PHE A 64 -10.10 -9.68 -4.23
CA PHE A 64 -8.90 -8.85 -4.28
C PHE A 64 -8.20 -8.84 -2.92
N VAL A 65 -6.93 -9.25 -2.89
CA VAL A 65 -6.19 -9.41 -1.62
C VAL A 65 -5.54 -8.11 -1.11
N SER A 66 -5.45 -7.07 -1.95
CA SER A 66 -4.79 -5.81 -1.58
C SER A 66 -5.22 -4.65 -2.49
N PRO A 67 -5.01 -3.37 -2.07
CA PRO A 67 -5.18 -2.22 -2.94
C PRO A 67 -4.35 -2.30 -4.24
N THR A 68 -3.14 -2.88 -4.16
CA THR A 68 -2.27 -3.10 -5.32
C THR A 68 -2.87 -4.10 -6.30
N SER A 69 -3.49 -5.19 -5.81
CA SER A 69 -4.15 -6.15 -6.69
C SER A 69 -5.34 -5.54 -7.43
N VAL A 70 -6.03 -4.55 -6.83
CA VAL A 70 -7.07 -3.79 -7.54
C VAL A 70 -6.45 -2.93 -8.65
N GLU A 71 -5.38 -2.21 -8.39
CA GLU A 71 -4.74 -1.35 -9.39
C GLU A 71 -4.22 -2.16 -10.59
N MET A 72 -3.52 -3.25 -10.32
CA MET A 72 -2.87 -4.07 -11.35
C MET A 72 -3.82 -5.06 -12.04
N GLY A 73 -4.80 -5.62 -11.31
CA GLY A 73 -5.69 -6.66 -11.83
C GLY A 73 -7.04 -6.15 -12.36
N TRP A 74 -7.43 -4.90 -12.03
CA TRP A 74 -8.77 -4.41 -12.35
C TRP A 74 -9.10 -4.42 -13.84
N LYS A 75 -8.14 -4.07 -14.69
CA LYS A 75 -8.35 -4.02 -16.14
C LYS A 75 -8.91 -5.34 -16.68
N ASN A 76 -8.30 -6.47 -16.29
CA ASN A 76 -8.73 -7.79 -16.74
C ASN A 76 -10.05 -8.22 -16.10
N VAL A 77 -10.16 -8.02 -14.79
CA VAL A 77 -11.38 -8.36 -14.06
C VAL A 77 -12.57 -7.56 -14.58
N SER A 78 -12.39 -6.29 -14.95
CA SER A 78 -13.47 -5.48 -15.48
C SER A 78 -13.97 -5.98 -16.84
N GLU A 79 -13.11 -6.54 -17.69
CA GLU A 79 -13.55 -7.16 -18.95
C GLU A 79 -14.34 -8.45 -18.69
N LEU A 80 -13.91 -9.28 -17.75
CA LEU A 80 -14.65 -10.47 -17.33
C LEU A 80 -16.03 -10.10 -16.80
N LEU A 81 -16.13 -9.06 -15.96
CA LEU A 81 -17.39 -8.59 -15.37
C LEU A 81 -18.38 -7.98 -16.39
N LYS A 82 -17.93 -7.63 -17.59
CA LYS A 82 -18.83 -7.22 -18.69
C LYS A 82 -19.61 -8.40 -19.26
N VAL A 83 -18.99 -9.58 -19.31
CA VAL A 83 -19.60 -10.81 -19.86
C VAL A 83 -20.25 -11.66 -18.76
N GLN A 84 -19.83 -11.53 -17.52
CA GLN A 84 -20.38 -12.22 -16.36
C GLN A 84 -20.72 -11.22 -15.23
N PRO A 85 -21.77 -10.42 -15.36
CA PRO A 85 -22.08 -9.34 -14.42
C PRO A 85 -22.59 -9.84 -13.06
N SER A 86 -22.97 -11.10 -12.94
CA SER A 86 -23.46 -11.73 -11.70
C SER A 86 -22.36 -12.06 -10.72
N ILE A 87 -21.08 -12.07 -11.16
CA ILE A 87 -19.95 -12.36 -10.28
C ILE A 87 -19.88 -11.36 -9.13
N GLN A 88 -19.82 -11.90 -7.92
CA GLN A 88 -19.67 -11.10 -6.70
C GLN A 88 -18.21 -10.67 -6.49
N ILE A 89 -18.01 -9.57 -5.80
CA ILE A 89 -16.66 -9.06 -5.52
C ILE A 89 -16.42 -9.01 -4.02
N ALA A 90 -15.25 -9.48 -3.60
CA ALA A 90 -14.82 -9.44 -2.22
C ALA A 90 -13.43 -8.82 -2.06
N ALA A 91 -13.16 -8.26 -0.89
CA ALA A 91 -11.89 -7.64 -0.53
C ALA A 91 -11.40 -8.15 0.83
N VAL A 92 -10.11 -8.43 0.95
CA VAL A 92 -9.52 -8.91 2.21
C VAL A 92 -9.57 -7.86 3.34
N GLY A 93 -9.70 -6.57 3.01
CA GLY A 93 -9.78 -5.52 3.99
C GLY A 93 -10.31 -4.20 3.43
N ARG A 94 -10.58 -3.26 4.35
CA ARG A 94 -11.28 -2.00 4.08
C ARG A 94 -10.61 -1.17 2.97
N SER A 95 -9.31 -0.95 3.02
CA SER A 95 -8.61 -0.14 2.00
C SER A 95 -8.70 -0.72 0.58
N THR A 96 -8.83 -2.04 0.46
CA THR A 96 -9.08 -2.72 -0.81
C THR A 96 -10.53 -2.54 -1.25
N ALA A 97 -11.47 -2.67 -0.30
CA ALA A 97 -12.89 -2.45 -0.56
C ALA A 97 -13.17 -1.01 -1.01
N ASP A 98 -12.57 -0.01 -0.35
CA ASP A 98 -12.74 1.41 -0.71
C ASP A 98 -12.29 1.69 -2.16
N LYS A 99 -11.17 1.08 -2.59
CA LYS A 99 -10.72 1.18 -3.99
C LYS A 99 -11.69 0.53 -4.99
N LEU A 100 -12.29 -0.59 -4.64
CA LEU A 100 -13.28 -1.29 -5.48
C LEU A 100 -14.62 -0.53 -5.52
N ASN A 101 -15.04 0.03 -4.39
CA ASN A 101 -16.22 0.89 -4.31
C ASN A 101 -16.05 2.14 -5.20
N ALA A 102 -14.86 2.73 -5.24
CA ALA A 102 -14.53 3.83 -6.16
C ALA A 102 -14.61 3.43 -7.65
N LYS A 103 -14.59 2.11 -7.96
CA LYS A 103 -14.86 1.55 -9.30
C LYS A 103 -16.34 1.26 -9.53
N GLY A 104 -17.24 1.65 -8.61
CA GLY A 104 -18.69 1.48 -8.71
C GLY A 104 -19.16 0.05 -8.40
N ARG A 105 -18.44 -0.72 -7.59
CA ARG A 105 -18.79 -2.11 -7.25
C ARG A 105 -19.19 -2.26 -5.79
N LEU A 106 -20.23 -3.04 -5.55
CA LEU A 106 -20.57 -3.53 -4.21
C LEU A 106 -19.59 -4.64 -3.84
N VAL A 107 -19.03 -4.59 -2.62
CA VAL A 107 -17.92 -5.43 -2.21
C VAL A 107 -18.19 -6.05 -0.84
N PHE A 108 -18.02 -7.36 -0.72
CA PHE A 108 -17.93 -8.01 0.59
C PHE A 108 -16.57 -7.74 1.20
N ALA A 109 -16.54 -7.25 2.42
CA ALA A 109 -15.30 -7.05 3.16
C ALA A 109 -15.54 -7.19 4.65
N PRO A 110 -14.55 -7.63 5.43
CA PRO A 110 -14.66 -7.67 6.88
C PRO A 110 -14.83 -6.28 7.46
N GLU A 111 -15.68 -6.16 8.47
CA GLU A 111 -15.72 -4.97 9.34
C GLU A 111 -14.54 -5.00 10.32
N GLY A 112 -13.87 -3.86 10.53
CA GLY A 112 -12.74 -3.73 11.44
C GLY A 112 -11.42 -4.27 10.87
N GLN A 113 -10.76 -5.16 11.63
CA GLN A 113 -9.47 -5.72 11.22
C GLN A 113 -9.65 -6.73 10.08
N GLY A 114 -9.13 -6.39 8.90
CA GLY A 114 -9.15 -7.25 7.73
C GLY A 114 -8.24 -8.49 7.87
N GLY A 115 -8.23 -9.32 6.85
CA GLY A 115 -7.40 -10.52 6.75
C GLY A 115 -8.15 -11.69 6.12
N ALA A 116 -7.41 -12.72 5.73
CA ALA A 116 -7.98 -13.89 5.05
C ALA A 116 -9.03 -14.60 5.90
N ASP A 117 -8.72 -14.85 7.18
CA ASP A 117 -9.64 -15.52 8.12
C ASP A 117 -10.94 -14.74 8.31
N SER A 118 -10.84 -13.42 8.47
CA SER A 118 -12.01 -12.54 8.62
C SER A 118 -12.86 -12.52 7.35
N LEU A 119 -12.22 -12.49 6.17
CA LEU A 119 -12.96 -12.50 4.90
C LEU A 119 -13.70 -13.81 4.68
N VAL A 120 -13.06 -14.97 4.88
CA VAL A 120 -13.72 -16.28 4.72
C VAL A 120 -14.94 -16.40 5.63
N LYS A 121 -14.84 -15.87 6.87
CA LYS A 121 -15.97 -15.81 7.79
C LYS A 121 -17.14 -14.97 7.27
N VAL A 122 -16.85 -13.83 6.62
CA VAL A 122 -17.87 -13.00 5.97
C VAL A 122 -18.49 -13.75 4.77
N MET A 123 -17.65 -14.34 3.92
CA MET A 123 -18.10 -15.05 2.73
C MET A 123 -19.05 -16.21 3.05
N ARG A 124 -18.79 -16.97 4.11
CA ARG A 124 -19.72 -18.04 4.60
C ARG A 124 -21.14 -17.55 4.90
N GLY A 125 -21.29 -16.28 5.26
CA GLY A 125 -22.61 -15.68 5.49
C GLY A 125 -23.39 -15.32 4.21
N HIS A 126 -22.72 -15.35 3.07
CA HIS A 126 -23.28 -14.91 1.79
C HIS A 126 -23.29 -15.98 0.69
N LEU A 127 -22.40 -16.99 0.80
CA LEU A 127 -22.16 -17.99 -0.23
C LEU A 127 -22.03 -19.38 0.37
N ASP A 128 -22.50 -20.39 -0.35
CA ASP A 128 -22.09 -21.75 -0.12
C ASP A 128 -20.73 -21.99 -0.78
N LEU A 129 -19.66 -21.85 0.02
CA LEU A 129 -18.30 -21.96 -0.47
C LEU A 129 -18.00 -23.34 -1.07
N SER A 130 -18.65 -24.40 -0.61
CA SER A 130 -18.42 -25.77 -1.11
C SER A 130 -18.89 -25.97 -2.57
N LEU A 131 -19.73 -25.07 -3.05
CA LEU A 131 -20.24 -25.06 -4.42
C LEU A 131 -19.65 -23.92 -5.25
N SER A 132 -18.78 -23.10 -4.66
CA SER A 132 -18.31 -21.85 -5.29
C SER A 132 -16.96 -22.02 -6.00
N THR A 133 -16.84 -21.37 -7.15
CA THR A 133 -15.57 -21.13 -7.83
C THR A 133 -15.08 -19.72 -7.54
N VAL A 134 -13.92 -19.62 -6.90
CA VAL A 134 -13.35 -18.36 -6.42
C VAL A 134 -12.11 -17.99 -7.21
N LEU A 135 -12.09 -16.78 -7.79
CA LEU A 135 -10.89 -16.20 -8.40
C LEU A 135 -10.18 -15.29 -7.39
N VAL A 136 -8.97 -15.63 -6.99
CA VAL A 136 -8.13 -14.80 -6.11
C VAL A 136 -7.18 -13.96 -6.95
N VAL A 137 -7.34 -12.63 -6.91
CA VAL A 137 -6.48 -11.66 -7.61
C VAL A 137 -5.40 -11.17 -6.64
N SER A 138 -4.15 -11.55 -6.88
CA SER A 138 -3.06 -11.40 -5.93
C SER A 138 -1.72 -11.06 -6.58
N ALA A 139 -0.66 -10.96 -5.75
CA ALA A 139 0.72 -10.94 -6.23
C ALA A 139 1.21 -12.34 -6.54
N GLU A 140 2.13 -12.46 -7.48
CA GLU A 140 2.95 -13.68 -7.62
C GLU A 140 3.67 -14.00 -6.30
N GLY A 141 3.67 -15.27 -5.91
CA GLY A 141 4.30 -15.70 -4.65
C GLY A 141 3.64 -15.13 -3.39
N GLY A 142 2.33 -14.89 -3.42
CA GLY A 142 1.54 -14.51 -2.24
C GLY A 142 1.61 -15.56 -1.13
N SER A 143 1.04 -15.26 0.05
CA SER A 143 1.12 -16.17 1.21
C SER A 143 0.34 -17.47 1.02
N GLY A 144 -0.58 -17.54 0.06
CA GLY A 144 -1.47 -18.69 -0.17
C GLY A 144 -2.48 -18.94 0.96
N ARG A 145 -2.50 -18.09 1.99
CA ARG A 145 -3.37 -18.35 3.16
C ARG A 145 -4.85 -18.26 2.83
N LEU A 146 -5.25 -17.30 2.00
CA LEU A 146 -6.66 -17.15 1.61
C LEU A 146 -7.10 -18.34 0.77
N GLU A 147 -6.28 -18.70 -0.20
CA GLU A 147 -6.50 -19.85 -1.07
C GLU A 147 -6.68 -21.12 -0.23
N TYR A 148 -5.76 -21.40 0.66
CA TYR A 148 -5.83 -22.55 1.58
C TYR A 148 -7.11 -22.54 2.43
N LEU A 149 -7.52 -21.41 2.98
CA LEU A 149 -8.74 -21.32 3.79
C LEU A 149 -10.01 -21.54 2.96
N LEU A 150 -10.06 -21.04 1.73
CA LEU A 150 -11.19 -21.24 0.81
C LEU A 150 -11.29 -22.71 0.38
N GLU A 151 -10.15 -23.36 0.09
CA GLU A 151 -10.10 -24.79 -0.23
C GLU A 151 -10.55 -25.66 0.95
N LEU A 152 -10.23 -25.30 2.20
CA LEU A 152 -10.74 -25.97 3.40
C LEU A 152 -12.27 -25.89 3.52
N GLU A 153 -12.88 -24.83 2.98
CA GLU A 153 -14.35 -24.69 2.89
C GLU A 153 -14.95 -25.47 1.71
N GLY A 154 -14.13 -26.13 0.91
CA GLY A 154 -14.57 -26.90 -0.27
C GLY A 154 -14.66 -26.08 -1.56
N ALA A 155 -14.25 -24.81 -1.56
CA ALA A 155 -14.29 -23.97 -2.76
C ALA A 155 -13.28 -24.44 -3.82
N THR A 156 -13.64 -24.30 -5.09
CA THR A 156 -12.70 -24.39 -6.21
C THR A 156 -11.98 -23.07 -6.33
N VAL A 157 -10.66 -23.03 -6.09
CA VAL A 157 -9.88 -21.78 -6.09
C VAL A 157 -9.00 -21.68 -7.33
N LYS A 158 -9.10 -20.56 -8.04
CA LYS A 158 -8.19 -20.15 -9.10
C LYS A 158 -7.47 -18.87 -8.69
N THR A 159 -6.19 -18.73 -9.03
CA THR A 159 -5.39 -17.56 -8.68
C THR A 159 -4.97 -16.82 -9.94
N HIS A 160 -5.19 -15.50 -9.96
CA HIS A 160 -4.69 -14.58 -10.96
C HIS A 160 -3.58 -13.71 -10.35
N ALA A 161 -2.32 -14.06 -10.62
CA ALA A 161 -1.18 -13.25 -10.23
C ALA A 161 -1.04 -12.07 -11.20
N CYS A 162 -1.48 -10.88 -10.80
CA CYS A 162 -1.48 -9.70 -11.67
C CYS A 162 -0.25 -8.80 -11.48
N TYR A 163 0.59 -9.05 -10.49
CA TYR A 163 1.83 -8.31 -10.28
C TYR A 163 2.87 -9.10 -9.50
N ARG A 164 4.12 -8.69 -9.64
CA ARG A 164 5.27 -9.18 -8.86
C ARG A 164 5.83 -8.07 -8.00
N ARG A 165 6.32 -8.44 -6.81
CA ARG A 165 7.10 -7.55 -5.94
C ARG A 165 8.56 -7.97 -5.97
N SER A 166 9.44 -7.01 -6.24
CA SER A 166 10.89 -7.18 -6.10
C SER A 166 11.44 -6.22 -5.06
N ASP A 167 12.42 -6.69 -4.31
CA ASP A 167 13.13 -5.86 -3.34
C ASP A 167 14.10 -4.93 -4.08
N ILE A 168 14.19 -3.69 -3.63
CA ILE A 168 15.20 -2.75 -4.10
C ILE A 168 16.26 -2.65 -3.01
N HIS A 169 17.46 -3.13 -3.32
CA HIS A 169 18.60 -3.10 -2.40
C HIS A 169 19.73 -2.21 -2.91
N ASP A 170 19.62 -1.68 -4.12
CA ASP A 170 20.63 -0.79 -4.68
C ASP A 170 20.76 0.47 -3.81
N PRO A 171 21.97 0.96 -3.58
CA PRO A 171 22.15 2.21 -2.85
C PRO A 171 21.35 3.33 -3.49
N ILE A 172 20.84 4.25 -2.66
CA ILE A 172 20.23 5.47 -3.18
C ILE A 172 21.18 6.14 -4.17
N ASP A 173 20.68 6.51 -5.34
CA ASP A 173 21.49 7.04 -6.41
C ASP A 173 22.11 8.42 -6.07
N THR A 174 23.01 8.89 -6.94
CA THR A 174 23.70 10.15 -6.74
C THR A 174 22.76 11.34 -6.73
N GLU A 175 21.69 11.30 -7.50
CA GLU A 175 20.67 12.38 -7.55
C GLU A 175 19.91 12.45 -6.25
N GLY A 176 19.40 11.33 -5.74
CA GLY A 176 18.74 11.25 -4.44
C GLY A 176 19.64 11.70 -3.29
N LEU A 177 20.93 11.33 -3.33
CA LEU A 177 21.90 11.79 -2.35
C LEU A 177 22.16 13.30 -2.43
N VAL A 178 22.20 13.87 -3.64
CA VAL A 178 22.32 15.32 -3.83
C VAL A 178 21.12 16.04 -3.24
N GLN A 179 19.92 15.49 -3.43
CA GLN A 179 18.71 16.05 -2.86
C GLN A 179 18.69 15.96 -1.31
N LEU A 180 19.36 14.99 -0.73
CA LEU A 180 19.51 14.81 0.73
C LEU A 180 20.71 15.55 1.34
N LYS A 181 21.53 16.29 0.57
CA LYS A 181 22.70 17.02 1.09
C LYS A 181 22.37 18.04 2.18
N ALA A 182 21.17 18.62 2.14
CA ALA A 182 20.69 19.55 3.16
C ALA A 182 20.12 18.84 4.40
N GLY A 183 20.10 17.51 4.41
CA GLY A 183 19.52 16.68 5.45
C GLY A 183 18.17 16.08 5.04
N LEU A 184 17.65 15.23 5.91
CA LEU A 184 16.33 14.63 5.81
C LEU A 184 15.48 15.17 6.96
N ASP A 185 14.39 15.86 6.63
CA ASP A 185 13.49 16.46 7.63
C ASP A 185 12.39 15.49 8.09
N GLY A 186 12.01 14.55 7.24
CA GLY A 186 11.02 13.52 7.56
C GLY A 186 10.93 12.45 6.48
N TRP A 187 10.30 11.33 6.79
CA TRP A 187 10.11 10.27 5.81
C TRP A 187 8.84 9.45 6.02
N ILE A 188 8.37 8.83 4.95
CA ILE A 188 7.10 8.10 4.88
C ILE A 188 7.36 6.70 4.38
N VAL A 189 6.90 5.68 5.14
CA VAL A 189 6.93 4.26 4.73
C VAL A 189 5.66 3.55 5.18
N THR A 190 5.11 2.67 4.35
CA THR A 190 3.86 1.97 4.63
C THR A 190 3.99 0.44 4.67
N SER A 191 5.21 -0.10 4.62
CA SER A 191 5.47 -1.53 4.57
C SER A 191 6.68 -1.93 5.41
N ARG A 192 6.53 -3.00 6.21
CA ARG A 192 7.65 -3.60 6.98
C ARG A 192 8.80 -4.07 6.09
N ARG A 193 8.50 -4.53 4.88
CA ARG A 193 9.50 -4.98 3.90
C ARG A 193 10.24 -3.77 3.32
N SER A 194 9.51 -2.74 2.93
CA SER A 194 10.11 -1.50 2.39
C SER A 194 11.05 -0.83 3.38
N ILE A 195 10.69 -0.73 4.66
CA ILE A 195 11.58 -0.08 5.64
C ILE A 195 12.91 -0.83 5.79
N GLY A 196 12.90 -2.16 5.80
CA GLY A 196 14.13 -2.95 5.86
C GLY A 196 15.02 -2.70 4.64
N ASN A 197 14.45 -2.69 3.45
CA ASN A 197 15.18 -2.46 2.19
C ASN A 197 15.72 -1.04 2.10
N ILE A 198 14.98 -0.03 2.59
CA ILE A 198 15.48 1.36 2.66
C ILE A 198 16.70 1.46 3.58
N PHE A 199 16.70 0.79 4.72
CA PHE A 199 17.91 0.75 5.56
C PHE A 199 19.10 0.11 4.84
N VAL A 200 18.88 -0.90 3.99
CA VAL A 200 19.95 -1.47 3.15
C VAL A 200 20.47 -0.44 2.15
N GLN A 201 19.58 0.31 1.49
CA GLN A 201 19.95 1.37 0.54
C GLN A 201 20.74 2.51 1.21
N PHE A 202 20.51 2.77 2.50
CA PHE A 202 21.18 3.79 3.30
C PHE A 202 22.36 3.24 4.12
N LYS A 203 22.89 2.07 3.79
CA LYS A 203 24.02 1.48 4.51
C LYS A 203 25.20 2.46 4.65
N GLY A 204 25.64 2.68 5.90
CA GLY A 204 26.66 3.67 6.25
C GLY A 204 26.15 5.12 6.39
N ARG A 205 24.83 5.33 6.26
CA ARG A 205 24.15 6.63 6.40
C ARG A 205 22.84 6.52 7.17
N GLU A 206 22.69 5.46 7.95
CA GLU A 206 21.48 5.14 8.71
C GLU A 206 21.07 6.27 9.66
N ALA A 207 22.03 7.09 10.09
CA ALA A 207 21.81 8.26 10.93
C ALA A 207 20.81 9.26 10.30
N LEU A 208 20.75 9.37 8.97
CA LEU A 208 19.77 10.21 8.29
C LEU A 208 18.34 9.72 8.53
N LEU A 209 18.14 8.41 8.53
CA LEU A 209 16.82 7.79 8.74
C LEU A 209 16.43 7.77 10.22
N THR A 210 17.39 7.46 11.10
CA THR A 210 17.11 7.28 12.53
C THR A 210 16.85 8.58 13.27
N SER A 211 17.42 9.71 12.80
CA SER A 211 17.23 11.04 13.40
C SER A 211 15.99 11.79 12.87
N ALA A 212 15.52 11.45 11.68
CA ALA A 212 14.34 12.10 11.09
C ALA A 212 13.04 11.43 11.54
N PRO A 213 11.94 12.20 11.76
CA PRO A 213 10.63 11.64 12.09
C PRO A 213 10.10 10.78 10.94
N LEU A 214 9.58 9.62 11.30
CA LEU A 214 8.96 8.66 10.39
C LEU A 214 7.44 8.65 10.53
N PHE A 215 6.75 8.69 9.42
CA PHE A 215 5.29 8.59 9.34
C PHE A 215 4.90 7.27 8.68
N VAL A 216 4.09 6.47 9.38
CA VAL A 216 3.62 5.15 8.94
C VAL A 216 2.11 5.04 9.10
N ASN A 217 1.49 4.08 8.42
CA ASN A 217 0.05 3.85 8.52
C ASN A 217 -0.32 2.57 9.31
N HIS A 218 0.65 1.92 9.95
CA HIS A 218 0.42 0.67 10.66
C HIS A 218 1.41 0.47 11.81
N SER A 219 0.93 0.03 12.98
CA SER A 219 1.75 -0.23 14.17
C SER A 219 2.91 -1.21 13.92
N ALA A 220 2.67 -2.26 13.13
CA ALA A 220 3.71 -3.22 12.80
C ALA A 220 4.89 -2.63 11.98
N VAL A 221 4.68 -1.52 11.24
CA VAL A 221 5.77 -0.78 10.58
C VAL A 221 6.50 0.09 11.59
N ALA A 222 5.77 0.71 12.53
CA ALA A 222 6.35 1.49 13.62
C ALA A 222 7.26 0.63 14.53
N GLU A 223 6.79 -0.55 14.93
CA GLU A 223 7.57 -1.52 15.72
C GLU A 223 8.89 -1.89 15.01
N LYS A 224 8.82 -2.16 13.70
CA LYS A 224 10.03 -2.45 12.91
C LYS A 224 10.96 -1.25 12.82
N ALA A 225 10.43 -0.03 12.69
CA ALA A 225 11.21 1.21 12.66
C ALA A 225 11.97 1.44 13.97
N LEU A 226 11.27 1.32 15.10
CA LEU A 226 11.86 1.43 16.44
C LEU A 226 12.97 0.39 16.66
N ALA A 227 12.76 -0.85 16.22
CA ALA A 227 13.76 -1.90 16.27
C ALA A 227 15.00 -1.62 15.38
N LEU A 228 14.87 -0.76 14.37
CA LEU A 228 15.97 -0.28 13.51
C LEU A 228 16.63 1.02 14.03
N GLY A 229 16.20 1.53 15.19
CA GLY A 229 16.78 2.70 15.84
C GLY A 229 16.15 4.05 15.45
N VAL A 230 15.01 4.06 14.75
CA VAL A 230 14.27 5.31 14.50
C VAL A 230 13.71 5.83 15.84
N THR A 231 13.98 7.09 16.16
CA THR A 231 13.67 7.66 17.49
C THR A 231 12.27 8.28 17.56
N THR A 232 11.74 8.74 16.44
CA THR A 232 10.44 9.44 16.37
C THR A 232 9.58 8.80 15.29
N VAL A 233 8.44 8.19 15.68
CA VAL A 233 7.54 7.50 14.76
C VAL A 233 6.09 7.90 15.01
N PHE A 234 5.38 8.28 13.95
CA PHE A 234 3.96 8.61 13.96
C PHE A 234 3.15 7.55 13.22
N VAL A 235 2.10 7.03 13.86
CA VAL A 235 1.17 6.09 13.24
C VAL A 235 -0.07 6.85 12.80
N CYS A 236 -0.25 7.02 11.50
CA CYS A 236 -1.35 7.74 10.88
C CYS A 236 -2.51 6.80 10.54
N GLN A 237 -3.74 7.33 10.43
CA GLN A 237 -4.93 6.52 10.12
C GLN A 237 -4.93 5.98 8.69
N ASP A 238 -4.32 6.71 7.74
CA ASP A 238 -4.20 6.31 6.35
C ASP A 238 -2.82 6.68 5.78
N ALA A 239 -2.56 6.27 4.55
CA ALA A 239 -1.30 6.52 3.84
C ALA A 239 -1.41 7.72 2.87
N GLY A 240 -2.35 8.62 3.07
CA GLY A 240 -2.63 9.78 2.23
C GLY A 240 -2.87 11.03 3.05
N VAL A 241 -4.14 11.43 3.20
CA VAL A 241 -4.55 12.71 3.81
C VAL A 241 -4.13 12.80 5.28
N ALA A 242 -4.44 11.79 6.09
CA ALA A 242 -4.07 11.79 7.51
C ALA A 242 -2.55 11.81 7.73
N MET A 243 -1.80 11.18 6.83
CA MET A 243 -0.34 11.19 6.87
C MET A 243 0.22 12.58 6.55
N MET A 244 -0.34 13.28 5.58
CA MET A 244 0.04 14.65 5.26
C MET A 244 -0.27 15.61 6.40
N HIS A 245 -1.45 15.50 7.03
CA HIS A 245 -1.80 16.32 8.20
C HIS A 245 -0.81 16.07 9.36
N SER A 246 -0.50 14.81 9.68
CA SER A 246 0.46 14.49 10.74
C SER A 246 1.85 15.07 10.47
N LEU A 247 2.27 15.12 9.20
CA LEU A 247 3.52 15.72 8.78
C LEU A 247 3.50 17.25 8.98
N GLU A 248 2.41 17.92 8.59
CA GLU A 248 2.22 19.37 8.76
C GLU A 248 2.16 19.76 10.24
N ASP A 249 1.41 19.03 11.05
CA ASP A 249 1.29 19.24 12.50
C ASP A 249 2.65 19.14 13.19
N TRP A 250 3.48 18.16 12.79
CA TRP A 250 4.83 18.02 13.31
C TRP A 250 5.66 19.27 13.05
N PHE A 251 5.75 19.74 11.81
CA PHE A 251 6.57 20.90 11.48
C PHE A 251 6.03 22.19 12.08
N SER A 252 4.71 22.38 12.08
CA SER A 252 4.08 23.52 12.75
C SER A 252 4.38 23.57 14.24
N SER A 253 4.45 22.40 14.90
CA SER A 253 4.81 22.31 16.32
C SER A 253 6.26 22.69 16.61
N LEU A 254 7.16 22.54 15.66
CA LEU A 254 8.56 22.94 15.79
C LEU A 254 8.73 24.46 15.66
N ASP A 255 7.98 25.08 14.74
CA ASP A 255 8.02 26.53 14.52
C ASP A 255 7.48 27.31 15.73
N LEU A 256 6.57 26.72 16.50
CA LEU A 256 6.04 27.29 17.74
C LEU A 256 7.02 27.19 18.94
N ARG A 257 8.10 26.43 18.81
CA ARG A 257 9.10 26.22 19.89
C ARG A 257 10.36 27.06 19.70
N GLN A 258 10.47 27.77 18.59
CA GLN A 258 11.54 28.72 18.29
C GLN A 258 11.08 30.17 18.60
#